data_e869cbdfe20d5c51a905eb91c66e5b56
#
_entry.id   e869cbdfe20d5c51a905eb91c66e5b56
#
_cell.length_a   1.000
_cell.length_b   1.000
_cell.length_c   1.000
_cell.angle_alpha   90.00
_cell.angle_beta   90.00
_cell.angle_gamma   90.00
#
_symmetry.space_group_name_H-M   'P 1'
#
loop_
_entity.id
_entity.type
_entity.pdbx_description
1 polymer ?
#
loop_
_entity_poly.entity_id
_entity_poly.type
_entity_poly.pdbx_seq_one_letter_code
_entity_poly.pdbx_strand_id
1 'polypeptide(L)'
;RRHFLKLSAALLAGGAAIAAAPDARGMGFSGVPDVGPVTEMKGYCPFCQVRCTYRARVSGGKVLSLTGEKGNYWTGGAMCPKGMSIVELIGSPYRITEPMRRKENGEWERVTYAQAVDMVAERMAEVIKKHGKAAANRVGMTMPLWDCRESEIAALMTLRIAGSVHAMPPGESCVSSASNMLGMMIGVNSGSTKVDELLNTKTIVLWGANVCDLYPPYSRWLEMAREKGVKIVYLDPRRTRTSLLADMQLRPLPGTDGVLAIGAIRYMLETGAYDEERARFQIEGFDELAAETESFTVEKVASATGLSPGAI
;
A
#
# COMPACT_ATOMS: atom_id res chain seq x y z
N ARG A 1 -35.60 -2.93 2.50
CA ARG A 1 -35.53 -1.48 2.82
C ARG A 1 -36.38 -1.09 4.02
N ARG A 2 -37.69 -1.43 4.07
CA ARG A 2 -38.59 -1.09 5.19
C ARG A 2 -38.18 -1.77 6.54
N HIS A 3 -37.68 -3.00 6.52
CA HIS A 3 -37.23 -3.71 7.72
C HIS A 3 -35.90 -3.11 8.27
N PHE A 4 -35.01 -2.72 7.40
CA PHE A 4 -33.73 -2.07 7.78
C PHE A 4 -33.99 -0.71 8.44
N LEU A 5 -34.90 0.09 7.89
CA LEU A 5 -35.27 1.39 8.49
C LEU A 5 -35.96 1.27 9.84
N LYS A 6 -36.76 0.20 10.06
CA LYS A 6 -37.38 -0.08 11.37
C LYS A 6 -36.32 -0.51 12.42
N LEU A 7 -35.31 -1.31 12.03
CA LEU A 7 -34.23 -1.67 12.94
C LEU A 7 -33.36 -0.43 13.31
N SER A 8 -33.07 0.43 12.34
CA SER A 8 -32.29 1.65 12.56
C SER A 8 -33.05 2.63 13.49
N ALA A 9 -34.38 2.75 13.33
CA ALA A 9 -35.17 3.59 14.20
C ALA A 9 -35.28 3.03 15.64
N ALA A 10 -35.34 1.71 15.79
CA ALA A 10 -35.34 1.05 17.09
C ALA A 10 -33.99 1.19 17.83
N LEU A 11 -32.88 1.14 17.10
CA LEU A 11 -31.54 1.36 17.66
C LEU A 11 -31.31 2.82 18.07
N LEU A 12 -31.83 3.78 17.29
CA LEU A 12 -31.77 5.21 17.63
C LEU A 12 -32.67 5.56 18.83
N ALA A 13 -33.87 4.96 18.90
CA ALA A 13 -34.77 5.13 20.05
C ALA A 13 -34.21 4.47 21.32
N GLY A 14 -33.56 3.30 21.21
CA GLY A 14 -32.84 2.66 22.32
C GLY A 14 -31.65 3.49 22.82
N GLY A 15 -30.90 4.10 21.91
CA GLY A 15 -29.77 5.00 22.25
C GLY A 15 -30.22 6.27 22.99
N ALA A 16 -31.34 6.87 22.59
CA ALA A 16 -31.92 8.04 23.26
C ALA A 16 -32.46 7.71 24.66
N ALA A 17 -33.02 6.50 24.85
CA ALA A 17 -33.48 6.05 26.16
C ALA A 17 -32.36 5.80 27.16
N ILE A 18 -31.19 5.37 26.70
CA ILE A 18 -29.98 5.20 27.53
C ILE A 18 -29.41 6.56 27.96
N ALA A 19 -29.50 7.58 27.10
CA ALA A 19 -29.02 8.93 27.42
C ALA A 19 -29.92 9.70 28.40
N ALA A 20 -31.18 9.30 28.54
CA ALA A 20 -32.16 9.93 29.44
C ALA A 20 -32.32 9.24 30.80
N ALA A 21 -31.59 8.17 31.07
CA ALA A 21 -31.65 7.47 32.38
C ALA A 21 -30.82 8.21 33.42
N PRO A 22 -31.40 8.65 34.56
CA PRO A 22 -30.69 9.46 35.55
C PRO A 22 -29.60 8.72 36.33
N ASP A 23 -29.38 7.45 36.09
CA ASP A 23 -28.35 6.67 36.78
C ASP A 23 -27.68 5.62 35.89
N ALA A 24 -27.00 6.08 34.84
CA ALA A 24 -26.16 5.22 34.03
C ALA A 24 -24.93 4.64 34.79
N ARG A 25 -24.77 5.01 36.07
CA ARG A 25 -23.73 4.45 36.95
C ARG A 25 -24.14 3.12 37.59
N GLY A 26 -25.42 2.75 37.52
CA GLY A 26 -25.97 1.54 38.15
C GLY A 26 -26.20 0.36 37.22
N MET A 27 -26.10 0.52 35.92
CA MET A 27 -26.01 -0.63 35.03
C MET A 27 -24.56 -1.10 35.01
N GLY A 28 -24.15 -1.79 36.07
CA GLY A 28 -22.98 -2.63 36.02
C GLY A 28 -23.11 -3.56 34.81
N PHE A 29 -22.33 -3.35 33.77
CA PHE A 29 -22.01 -4.41 32.84
C PHE A 29 -21.27 -5.48 33.66
N SER A 30 -22.06 -6.28 34.41
CA SER A 30 -21.59 -7.46 35.14
C SER A 30 -21.28 -8.54 34.12
N GLY A 31 -20.24 -8.37 33.36
CA GLY A 31 -19.85 -9.26 32.30
C GLY A 31 -18.62 -8.87 31.52
N VAL A 32 -17.96 -7.76 31.84
CA VAL A 32 -16.59 -7.55 31.37
C VAL A 32 -15.71 -8.50 32.16
N PRO A 33 -15.14 -9.57 31.53
CA PRO A 33 -14.26 -10.46 32.24
C PRO A 33 -13.15 -9.63 32.89
N ASP A 34 -12.81 -9.92 34.15
CA ASP A 34 -11.60 -9.38 34.75
C ASP A 34 -10.42 -9.89 33.93
N VAL A 35 -9.89 -9.02 33.07
CA VAL A 35 -8.79 -9.38 32.19
C VAL A 35 -7.43 -9.30 32.88
N GLY A 36 -7.41 -9.02 34.19
CA GLY A 36 -6.17 -8.82 34.95
C GLY A 36 -5.38 -7.59 34.51
N PRO A 37 -4.11 -7.49 34.90
CA PRO A 37 -3.28 -6.33 34.59
C PRO A 37 -3.13 -6.14 33.07
N VAL A 38 -3.42 -4.93 32.60
CA VAL A 38 -3.30 -4.54 31.19
C VAL A 38 -2.01 -3.78 30.97
N THR A 39 -1.20 -4.22 30.02
CA THR A 39 -0.02 -3.51 29.53
C THR A 39 -0.29 -2.88 28.18
N GLU A 40 0.34 -1.73 27.92
CA GLU A 40 0.32 -1.10 26.58
C GLU A 40 1.62 -1.39 25.84
N MET A 41 1.50 -1.81 24.60
CA MET A 41 2.64 -2.04 23.70
C MET A 41 2.46 -1.20 22.45
N LYS A 42 3.55 -0.64 21.94
CA LYS A 42 3.55 0.06 20.65
C LYS A 42 3.90 -0.91 19.54
N GLY A 43 3.27 -0.71 18.38
CA GLY A 43 3.54 -1.48 17.18
C GLY A 43 3.17 -0.70 15.93
N TYR A 44 3.36 -1.32 14.79
CA TYR A 44 2.90 -0.79 13.51
C TYR A 44 2.16 -1.87 12.71
N CYS A 45 1.24 -1.42 11.86
CA CYS A 45 0.44 -2.29 11.01
C CYS A 45 1.27 -2.78 9.81
N PRO A 46 1.35 -4.09 9.55
CA PRO A 46 2.16 -4.62 8.45
C PRO A 46 1.42 -4.70 7.10
N PHE A 47 0.12 -4.39 7.03
CA PHE A 47 -0.69 -4.69 5.85
C PHE A 47 -0.46 -3.81 4.64
N CYS A 48 0.05 -2.59 4.81
CA CYS A 48 0.37 -1.72 3.71
C CYS A 48 1.48 -0.73 4.06
N GLN A 49 1.96 0.01 3.07
CA GLN A 49 3.09 0.93 3.21
C GLN A 49 2.81 2.16 4.09
N VAL A 50 1.55 2.42 4.44
CA VAL A 50 1.21 3.51 5.36
C VAL A 50 1.80 3.28 6.75
N ARG A 51 2.02 2.01 7.15
CA ARG A 51 2.66 1.66 8.43
C ARG A 51 2.02 2.37 9.62
N CYS A 52 0.68 2.35 9.70
CA CYS A 52 -0.05 2.96 10.82
C CYS A 52 0.51 2.46 12.14
N THR A 53 1.03 3.36 12.95
CA THR A 53 1.48 3.02 14.30
C THR A 53 0.29 2.93 15.24
N TYR A 54 0.35 2.01 16.18
CA TYR A 54 -0.73 1.75 17.13
C TYR A 54 -0.21 1.48 18.55
N ARG A 55 -1.11 1.62 19.51
CA ARG A 55 -0.99 1.09 20.86
C ARG A 55 -1.89 -0.12 20.98
N ALA A 56 -1.30 -1.23 21.40
CA ALA A 56 -2.00 -2.47 21.70
C ALA A 56 -2.18 -2.58 23.22
N ARG A 57 -3.39 -2.87 23.65
CA ARG A 57 -3.66 -3.25 25.05
C ARG A 57 -3.60 -4.76 25.15
N VAL A 58 -2.75 -5.25 26.03
CA VAL A 58 -2.47 -6.69 26.17
C VAL A 58 -2.68 -7.11 27.62
N SER A 59 -3.34 -8.23 27.83
CA SER A 59 -3.47 -8.89 29.13
C SER A 59 -3.47 -10.40 28.97
N GLY A 60 -2.82 -11.12 29.87
CA GLY A 60 -2.77 -12.59 29.84
C GLY A 60 -2.25 -13.15 28.50
N GLY A 61 -1.33 -12.45 27.83
CA GLY A 61 -0.80 -12.84 26.52
C GLY A 61 -1.77 -12.63 25.34
N LYS A 62 -2.93 -12.00 25.56
CA LYS A 62 -3.94 -11.72 24.52
C LYS A 62 -3.99 -10.24 24.20
N VAL A 63 -4.08 -9.90 22.92
CA VAL A 63 -4.33 -8.54 22.46
C VAL A 63 -5.82 -8.25 22.61
N LEU A 64 -6.16 -7.27 23.45
CA LEU A 64 -7.55 -6.89 23.74
C LEU A 64 -8.08 -5.86 22.73
N SER A 65 -7.24 -4.88 22.38
CA SER A 65 -7.63 -3.82 21.46
C SER A 65 -6.42 -3.14 20.85
N LEU A 66 -6.62 -2.50 19.70
CA LEU A 66 -5.66 -1.63 19.05
C LEU A 66 -6.24 -0.22 18.94
N THR A 67 -5.42 0.79 19.16
CA THR A 67 -5.75 2.20 18.96
C THR A 67 -4.63 2.87 18.19
N GLY A 68 -4.95 3.60 17.14
CA GLY A 68 -3.95 4.32 16.35
C GLY A 68 -3.23 5.36 17.20
N GLU A 69 -1.93 5.50 16.99
CA GLU A 69 -1.08 6.48 17.71
C GLU A 69 -1.30 7.88 17.12
N LYS A 70 -1.88 8.78 17.92
CA LYS A 70 -2.21 10.16 17.48
C LYS A 70 -0.99 10.96 17.00
N GLY A 71 0.20 10.65 17.50
CA GLY A 71 1.45 11.26 17.08
C GLY A 71 1.98 10.77 15.72
N ASN A 72 1.33 9.80 15.08
CA ASN A 72 1.70 9.39 13.74
C ASN A 72 1.32 10.47 12.73
N TYR A 73 2.32 11.10 12.17
CA TYR A 73 2.17 12.19 11.20
C TYR A 73 1.35 11.79 9.95
N TRP A 74 1.58 10.58 9.42
CA TRP A 74 0.92 10.10 8.21
C TRP A 74 -0.57 9.84 8.38
N THR A 75 -0.96 9.35 9.55
CA THR A 75 -2.32 8.85 9.79
C THR A 75 -3.12 9.72 10.75
N GLY A 76 -2.45 10.57 11.54
CA GLY A 76 -3.09 11.36 12.60
C GLY A 76 -3.84 10.50 13.62
N GLY A 77 -3.40 9.25 13.81
CA GLY A 77 -4.04 8.26 14.66
C GLY A 77 -5.16 7.46 14.00
N ALA A 78 -5.41 7.64 12.71
CA ALA A 78 -6.37 6.82 11.98
C ALA A 78 -5.81 5.42 11.70
N MET A 79 -6.67 4.41 11.83
CA MET A 79 -6.44 3.03 11.37
C MET A 79 -7.63 2.57 10.55
N CYS A 80 -7.35 1.88 9.45
CA CYS A 80 -8.41 1.28 8.65
C CYS A 80 -8.86 -0.08 9.22
N PRO A 81 -10.01 -0.63 8.78
CA PRO A 81 -10.51 -1.93 9.25
C PRO A 81 -9.51 -3.07 9.09
N LYS A 82 -8.66 -3.06 8.04
CA LYS A 82 -7.59 -4.06 7.86
C LYS A 82 -6.60 -4.04 9.03
N GLY A 83 -6.16 -2.84 9.46
CA GLY A 83 -5.26 -2.70 10.60
C GLY A 83 -5.94 -3.08 11.92
N MET A 84 -7.21 -2.76 12.09
CA MET A 84 -7.97 -3.13 13.29
C MET A 84 -8.17 -4.65 13.41
N SER A 85 -8.30 -5.38 12.29
CA SER A 85 -8.45 -6.84 12.30
C SER A 85 -7.20 -7.63 12.73
N ILE A 86 -6.08 -6.97 13.00
CA ILE A 86 -4.87 -7.62 13.53
C ILE A 86 -5.18 -8.38 14.84
N VAL A 87 -6.07 -7.86 15.67
CA VAL A 87 -6.48 -8.52 16.93
C VAL A 87 -7.05 -9.91 16.64
N GLU A 88 -7.96 -10.00 15.69
CA GLU A 88 -8.59 -11.26 15.28
C GLU A 88 -7.58 -12.18 14.56
N LEU A 89 -6.72 -11.60 13.72
CA LEU A 89 -5.69 -12.36 12.99
C LEU A 89 -4.70 -13.04 13.93
N ILE A 90 -4.24 -12.35 14.98
CA ILE A 90 -3.31 -12.92 15.96
C ILE A 90 -3.94 -14.08 16.69
N GLY A 91 -5.22 -13.97 17.06
CA GLY A 91 -5.97 -15.03 17.78
C GLY A 91 -6.64 -16.06 16.88
N SER A 92 -6.48 -16.00 15.57
CA SER A 92 -7.16 -16.87 14.62
C SER A 92 -6.72 -18.33 14.77
N PRO A 93 -7.66 -19.29 14.89
CA PRO A 93 -7.33 -20.72 14.92
C PRO A 93 -6.75 -21.23 13.60
N TYR A 94 -6.91 -20.48 12.51
CA TYR A 94 -6.35 -20.81 11.20
C TYR A 94 -4.93 -20.29 10.99
N ARG A 95 -4.41 -19.53 11.96
CA ARG A 95 -3.04 -19.01 11.86
C ARG A 95 -2.04 -20.15 11.99
N ILE A 96 -1.11 -20.25 11.05
CA ILE A 96 0.03 -21.15 11.12
C ILE A 96 0.99 -20.62 12.18
N THR A 97 1.14 -21.36 13.29
CA THR A 97 2.01 -20.99 14.42
C THR A 97 3.28 -21.82 14.49
N GLU A 98 3.35 -22.91 13.74
CA GLU A 98 4.48 -23.83 13.68
C GLU A 98 4.80 -24.16 12.22
N PRO A 99 6.07 -24.46 11.87
CA PRO A 99 6.40 -24.91 10.54
C PRO A 99 5.63 -26.17 10.16
N MET A 100 5.30 -26.31 8.88
CA MET A 100 4.57 -27.47 8.36
C MET A 100 5.28 -28.03 7.13
N ARG A 101 5.38 -29.36 7.07
CA ARG A 101 5.92 -30.09 5.93
C ARG A 101 4.79 -30.79 5.18
N ARG A 102 4.79 -30.73 3.85
CA ARG A 102 3.88 -31.49 3.03
C ARG A 102 4.41 -32.91 2.82
N LYS A 103 3.60 -33.91 3.13
CA LYS A 103 3.90 -35.33 2.88
C LYS A 103 3.66 -35.68 1.41
N GLU A 104 4.15 -36.84 1.00
CA GLU A 104 3.94 -37.37 -0.36
C GLU A 104 2.45 -37.60 -0.70
N ASN A 105 1.63 -37.95 0.29
CA ASN A 105 0.18 -38.10 0.14
C ASN A 105 -0.57 -36.76 0.07
N GLY A 106 0.14 -35.64 0.14
CA GLY A 106 -0.42 -34.29 0.07
C GLY A 106 -0.88 -33.68 1.39
N GLU A 107 -0.92 -34.44 2.46
CA GLU A 107 -1.25 -33.96 3.80
C GLU A 107 -0.13 -33.10 4.39
N TRP A 108 -0.50 -32.23 5.34
CA TRP A 108 0.44 -31.40 6.07
C TRP A 108 0.69 -31.96 7.46
N GLU A 109 1.97 -32.03 7.85
CA GLU A 109 2.38 -32.40 9.21
C GLU A 109 3.17 -31.23 9.84
N ARG A 110 3.02 -31.05 11.15
CA ARG A 110 3.80 -30.08 11.91
C ARG A 110 5.21 -30.62 12.13
N VAL A 111 6.18 -29.73 12.00
CA VAL A 111 7.59 -30.04 12.29
C VAL A 111 8.15 -28.94 13.21
N THR A 112 9.23 -29.25 13.91
CA THR A 112 9.92 -28.24 14.71
C THR A 112 10.65 -27.24 13.80
N TYR A 113 10.94 -26.05 14.33
CA TYR A 113 11.67 -25.04 13.57
C TYR A 113 13.07 -25.54 13.16
N ALA A 114 13.77 -26.29 14.06
CA ALA A 114 15.05 -26.92 13.75
C ALA A 114 14.94 -27.88 12.57
N GLN A 115 13.95 -28.78 12.61
CA GLN A 115 13.71 -29.70 11.50
C GLN A 115 13.43 -28.99 10.17
N ALA A 116 12.66 -27.92 10.20
CA ALA A 116 12.38 -27.13 8.98
C ALA A 116 13.66 -26.50 8.41
N VAL A 117 14.51 -25.95 9.27
CA VAL A 117 15.80 -25.36 8.86
C VAL A 117 16.73 -26.45 8.30
N ASP A 118 16.86 -27.60 8.97
CA ASP A 118 17.69 -28.71 8.52
C ASP A 118 17.24 -29.23 7.15
N MET A 119 15.94 -29.40 6.93
CA MET A 119 15.39 -29.86 5.63
C MET A 119 15.75 -28.87 4.49
N VAL A 120 15.67 -27.57 4.74
CA VAL A 120 16.05 -26.56 3.73
C VAL A 120 17.55 -26.61 3.47
N ALA A 121 18.37 -26.66 4.53
CA ALA A 121 19.82 -26.68 4.44
C ALA A 121 20.33 -27.94 3.71
N GLU A 122 19.80 -29.12 4.03
CA GLU A 122 20.10 -30.38 3.36
C GLU A 122 19.78 -30.31 1.88
N ARG A 123 18.59 -29.80 1.53
CA ARG A 123 18.19 -29.68 0.13
C ARG A 123 19.10 -28.71 -0.65
N MET A 124 19.48 -27.61 -0.05
CA MET A 124 20.44 -26.67 -0.66
C MET A 124 21.81 -27.35 -0.84
N ALA A 125 22.30 -28.07 0.16
CA ALA A 125 23.56 -28.78 0.11
C ALA A 125 23.57 -29.86 -1.01
N GLU A 126 22.49 -30.62 -1.17
CA GLU A 126 22.33 -31.56 -2.28
C GLU A 126 22.44 -30.89 -3.65
N VAL A 127 21.74 -29.72 -3.84
CA VAL A 127 21.81 -28.98 -5.09
C VAL A 127 23.22 -28.48 -5.36
N ILE A 128 23.91 -27.95 -4.35
CA ILE A 128 25.29 -27.49 -4.46
C ILE A 128 26.22 -28.65 -4.79
N LYS A 129 26.10 -29.77 -4.11
CA LYS A 129 26.92 -30.99 -4.33
C LYS A 129 26.72 -31.54 -5.75
N LYS A 130 25.48 -31.59 -6.21
CA LYS A 130 25.10 -32.14 -7.53
C LYS A 130 25.56 -31.26 -8.71
N HIS A 131 25.51 -29.94 -8.55
CA HIS A 131 25.68 -29.00 -9.65
C HIS A 131 26.95 -28.14 -9.53
N GLY A 132 27.68 -28.17 -8.42
CA GLY A 132 28.89 -27.39 -8.20
C GLY A 132 28.64 -25.89 -8.48
N LYS A 133 29.48 -25.27 -9.28
CA LYS A 133 29.34 -23.84 -9.64
C LYS A 133 28.01 -23.50 -10.35
N ALA A 134 27.40 -24.46 -11.05
CA ALA A 134 26.08 -24.26 -11.69
C ALA A 134 24.92 -24.27 -10.69
N ALA A 135 25.15 -24.59 -9.42
CA ALA A 135 24.14 -24.46 -8.35
C ALA A 135 23.65 -23.02 -8.20
N ALA A 136 24.48 -22.05 -8.50
CA ALA A 136 24.12 -20.62 -8.51
C ALA A 136 22.84 -20.34 -9.32
N ASN A 137 22.62 -21.04 -10.44
CA ASN A 137 21.46 -20.87 -11.30
C ASN A 137 20.27 -21.78 -10.94
N ARG A 138 20.34 -22.49 -9.82
CA ARG A 138 19.32 -23.47 -9.39
C ARG A 138 18.74 -23.18 -8.03
N VAL A 139 19.28 -22.20 -7.33
CA VAL A 139 18.77 -21.72 -6.04
C VAL A 139 18.34 -20.27 -6.23
N GLY A 140 17.08 -20.02 -6.05
CA GLY A 140 16.51 -18.67 -6.06
C GLY A 140 15.65 -18.46 -4.84
N MET A 141 15.44 -17.23 -4.46
CA MET A 141 14.62 -16.89 -3.31
C MET A 141 13.74 -15.68 -3.64
N THR A 142 12.44 -15.80 -3.39
CA THR A 142 11.53 -14.69 -3.38
C THR A 142 11.44 -14.14 -1.96
N MET A 143 11.63 -12.85 -1.81
CA MET A 143 11.66 -12.18 -0.52
C MET A 143 10.54 -11.17 -0.42
N PRO A 144 9.96 -10.96 0.79
CA PRO A 144 9.04 -9.84 0.98
C PRO A 144 9.77 -8.52 0.78
N LEU A 145 9.09 -7.57 0.13
CA LEU A 145 9.61 -6.23 -0.04
C LEU A 145 9.21 -5.37 1.15
N TRP A 146 10.18 -4.74 1.82
CA TRP A 146 10.01 -3.68 2.82
C TRP A 146 9.38 -4.07 4.16
N ASP A 147 9.17 -5.35 4.44
CA ASP A 147 8.50 -5.75 5.67
C ASP A 147 9.47 -6.02 6.83
N CYS A 148 10.60 -6.62 6.53
CA CYS A 148 11.57 -7.00 7.55
C CYS A 148 12.99 -7.00 6.95
N ARG A 149 13.75 -5.95 7.23
CA ARG A 149 15.12 -5.81 6.72
C ARG A 149 16.04 -6.93 7.17
N GLU A 150 15.86 -7.42 8.38
CA GLU A 150 16.64 -8.52 8.93
C GLU A 150 16.42 -9.82 8.14
N SER A 151 15.18 -10.11 7.77
CA SER A 151 14.85 -11.28 6.94
C SER A 151 15.40 -11.14 5.52
N GLU A 152 15.37 -9.94 4.96
CA GLU A 152 15.94 -9.66 3.64
C GLU A 152 17.46 -9.89 3.63
N ILE A 153 18.17 -9.37 4.64
CA ILE A 153 19.62 -9.57 4.78
C ILE A 153 19.94 -11.06 4.96
N ALA A 154 19.22 -11.75 5.84
CA ALA A 154 19.43 -13.19 6.06
C ALA A 154 19.19 -14.01 4.78
N ALA A 155 18.17 -13.68 3.99
CA ALA A 155 17.90 -14.30 2.70
C ALA A 155 19.02 -14.08 1.70
N LEU A 156 19.51 -12.84 1.55
CA LEU A 156 20.64 -12.52 0.68
C LEU A 156 21.93 -13.23 1.10
N MET A 157 22.20 -13.32 2.39
CA MET A 157 23.34 -14.09 2.91
C MET A 157 23.22 -15.58 2.60
N THR A 158 22.03 -16.15 2.75
CA THR A 158 21.76 -17.55 2.42
C THR A 158 21.98 -17.83 0.93
N LEU A 159 21.53 -16.97 0.05
CA LEU A 159 21.78 -17.06 -1.40
C LEU A 159 23.26 -16.97 -1.73
N ARG A 160 24.01 -16.09 -1.07
CA ARG A 160 25.46 -15.97 -1.27
C ARG A 160 26.21 -17.22 -0.85
N ILE A 161 25.80 -17.90 0.22
CA ILE A 161 26.36 -19.21 0.62
C ILE A 161 26.16 -20.25 -0.50
N ALA A 162 25.01 -20.24 -1.16
CA ALA A 162 24.73 -21.09 -2.32
C ALA A 162 25.43 -20.63 -3.61
N GLY A 163 26.17 -19.51 -3.58
CA GLY A 163 26.76 -18.88 -4.76
C GLY A 163 25.75 -18.25 -5.71
N SER A 164 24.49 -18.06 -5.28
CA SER A 164 23.42 -17.56 -6.11
C SER A 164 23.25 -16.04 -5.98
N VAL A 165 22.83 -15.40 -7.07
CA VAL A 165 22.41 -14.00 -7.14
C VAL A 165 20.92 -13.84 -7.40
N HIS A 166 20.18 -14.94 -7.48
CA HIS A 166 18.76 -14.94 -7.85
C HIS A 166 17.86 -14.59 -6.66
N ALA A 167 17.96 -13.36 -6.21
CA ALA A 167 17.02 -12.75 -5.29
C ALA A 167 15.92 -12.06 -6.10
N MET A 168 14.69 -12.46 -5.93
CA MET A 168 13.54 -11.87 -6.64
C MET A 168 12.58 -11.22 -5.63
N PRO A 169 12.85 -10.00 -5.20
CA PRO A 169 11.86 -9.26 -4.44
C PRO A 169 10.67 -8.91 -5.35
N PRO A 170 9.42 -8.95 -4.85
CA PRO A 170 8.25 -8.57 -5.65
C PRO A 170 8.34 -7.16 -6.25
N GLY A 171 9.20 -6.32 -5.71
CA GLY A 171 9.50 -5.00 -6.21
C GLY A 171 9.99 -4.96 -7.65
N GLU A 172 10.65 -6.02 -8.14
CA GLU A 172 11.13 -6.10 -9.53
C GLU A 172 9.98 -5.96 -10.54
N SER A 173 8.83 -6.55 -10.27
CA SER A 173 7.64 -6.42 -11.12
C SER A 173 6.67 -5.32 -10.67
N CYS A 174 6.94 -4.63 -9.57
CA CYS A 174 6.04 -3.62 -8.97
C CYS A 174 6.57 -2.20 -9.15
N VAL A 175 7.69 -1.89 -8.51
CA VAL A 175 8.20 -0.50 -8.41
C VAL A 175 9.57 -0.31 -9.05
N SER A 176 10.30 -1.37 -9.40
CA SER A 176 11.69 -1.24 -9.86
C SER A 176 11.82 -0.36 -11.09
N SER A 177 10.92 -0.48 -12.06
CA SER A 177 10.92 0.39 -13.24
C SER A 177 10.72 1.85 -12.85
N ALA A 178 9.69 2.15 -12.07
CA ALA A 178 9.40 3.54 -11.65
C ALA A 178 10.49 4.09 -10.72
N SER A 179 10.96 3.30 -9.73
CA SER A 179 12.00 3.73 -8.80
C SER A 179 13.35 3.95 -9.47
N ASN A 180 13.72 3.08 -10.42
CA ASN A 180 14.95 3.22 -11.17
C ASN A 180 14.90 4.46 -12.06
N MET A 181 13.80 4.68 -12.77
CA MET A 181 13.62 5.88 -13.58
C MET A 181 13.67 7.16 -12.75
N LEU A 182 12.96 7.20 -11.61
CA LEU A 182 13.05 8.35 -10.69
C LEU A 182 14.49 8.56 -10.20
N GLY A 183 15.18 7.48 -9.84
CA GLY A 183 16.59 7.56 -9.43
C GLY A 183 17.51 8.13 -10.52
N MET A 184 17.27 7.78 -11.77
CA MET A 184 18.02 8.32 -12.92
C MET A 184 17.65 9.77 -13.23
N MET A 185 16.38 10.14 -13.12
CA MET A 185 15.89 11.47 -13.51
C MET A 185 16.09 12.54 -12.43
N ILE A 186 15.89 12.19 -11.17
CA ILE A 186 15.88 13.16 -10.05
C ILE A 186 16.80 12.76 -8.88
N GLY A 187 17.59 11.71 -9.03
CA GLY A 187 18.58 11.27 -8.02
C GLY A 187 17.98 10.55 -6.81
N VAL A 188 16.67 10.42 -6.72
CA VAL A 188 15.97 9.70 -5.63
C VAL A 188 14.96 8.73 -6.20
N ASN A 189 14.80 7.58 -5.55
CA ASN A 189 13.92 6.51 -6.03
C ASN A 189 12.52 6.53 -5.41
N SER A 190 12.14 7.63 -4.79
CA SER A 190 10.83 7.80 -4.14
C SER A 190 10.43 9.27 -4.13
N GLY A 191 9.15 9.52 -3.85
CA GLY A 191 8.66 10.88 -3.66
C GLY A 191 9.32 11.56 -2.46
N SER A 192 9.71 12.82 -2.61
CA SER A 192 10.34 13.64 -1.58
C SER A 192 9.34 14.52 -0.82
N THR A 193 8.07 14.51 -1.21
CA THR A 193 7.03 15.41 -0.70
C THR A 193 6.36 14.80 0.52
N LYS A 194 6.10 15.63 1.52
CA LYS A 194 5.32 15.24 2.70
C LYS A 194 3.82 15.19 2.35
N VAL A 195 3.06 14.37 3.09
CA VAL A 195 1.63 14.18 2.82
C VAL A 195 0.79 15.44 3.04
N ASP A 196 1.18 16.31 3.95
CA ASP A 196 0.49 17.58 4.24
C ASP A 196 0.66 18.62 3.12
N GLU A 197 1.66 18.47 2.25
CA GLU A 197 1.81 19.30 1.05
C GLU A 197 0.64 19.14 0.08
N LEU A 198 -0.11 18.04 0.16
CA LEU A 198 -1.37 17.88 -0.57
C LEU A 198 -2.38 18.99 -0.25
N LEU A 199 -2.25 19.65 0.91
CA LEU A 199 -3.11 20.74 1.34
C LEU A 199 -2.67 22.11 0.80
N ASN A 200 -1.48 22.18 0.20
CA ASN A 200 -0.86 23.42 -0.30
C ASN A 200 -0.83 23.47 -1.83
N THR A 201 -1.30 22.43 -2.51
CA THR A 201 -1.38 22.39 -3.97
C THR A 201 -2.72 22.90 -4.48
N LYS A 202 -2.80 23.24 -5.76
CA LYS A 202 -4.04 23.60 -6.45
C LYS A 202 -4.71 22.38 -7.10
N THR A 203 -3.90 21.41 -7.51
CA THR A 203 -4.37 20.22 -8.21
C THR A 203 -3.56 18.99 -7.76
N ILE A 204 -4.26 17.89 -7.54
CA ILE A 204 -3.69 16.57 -7.26
C ILE A 204 -4.03 15.67 -8.43
N VAL A 205 -3.02 15.07 -9.06
CA VAL A 205 -3.21 14.07 -10.10
C VAL A 205 -2.91 12.69 -9.49
N LEU A 206 -3.93 11.86 -9.37
CA LEU A 206 -3.83 10.45 -8.93
C LEU A 206 -3.74 9.57 -10.17
N TRP A 207 -2.57 9.08 -10.50
CA TRP A 207 -2.32 8.30 -11.68
C TRP A 207 -2.14 6.81 -11.33
N GLY A 208 -3.13 5.98 -11.66
CA GLY A 208 -3.16 4.55 -11.34
C GLY A 208 -3.16 4.24 -9.84
N ALA A 209 -3.50 5.21 -9.00
CA ALA A 209 -3.39 5.14 -7.55
C ALA A 209 -4.78 5.03 -6.89
N ASN A 210 -5.24 3.80 -6.62
CA ASN A 210 -6.50 3.56 -5.88
C ASN A 210 -6.30 3.75 -4.36
N VAL A 211 -6.10 4.98 -3.95
CA VAL A 211 -5.71 5.38 -2.58
C VAL A 211 -6.73 4.92 -1.54
N CYS A 212 -8.04 5.03 -1.83
CA CYS A 212 -9.08 4.70 -0.86
C CYS A 212 -9.11 3.21 -0.47
N ASP A 213 -8.72 2.31 -1.37
CA ASP A 213 -8.70 0.88 -1.08
C ASP A 213 -7.32 0.39 -0.65
N LEU A 214 -6.24 0.92 -1.27
CA LEU A 214 -4.88 0.50 -0.97
C LEU A 214 -4.34 1.12 0.33
N TYR A 215 -4.60 2.41 0.52
CA TYR A 215 -4.07 3.22 1.62
C TYR A 215 -5.18 4.01 2.33
N PRO A 216 -6.21 3.37 2.91
CA PRO A 216 -7.41 4.07 3.40
C PRO A 216 -7.12 5.26 4.34
N PRO A 217 -6.13 5.23 5.25
CA PRO A 217 -5.80 6.40 6.07
C PRO A 217 -5.31 7.62 5.27
N TYR A 218 -4.84 7.39 4.04
CA TYR A 218 -4.40 8.46 3.14
C TYR A 218 -5.57 9.19 2.48
N SER A 219 -6.73 8.53 2.31
CA SER A 219 -7.91 9.16 1.72
C SER A 219 -8.38 10.39 2.49
N ARG A 220 -8.14 10.40 3.82
CA ARG A 220 -8.42 11.56 4.67
C ARG A 220 -7.70 12.83 4.18
N TRP A 221 -6.45 12.71 3.74
CA TRP A 221 -5.71 13.86 3.22
C TRP A 221 -6.31 14.39 1.93
N LEU A 222 -6.83 13.50 1.08
CA LEU A 222 -7.54 13.89 -0.14
C LEU A 222 -8.87 14.60 0.19
N GLU A 223 -9.60 14.11 1.19
CA GLU A 223 -10.82 14.76 1.67
C GLU A 223 -10.53 16.16 2.22
N MET A 224 -9.51 16.29 3.07
CA MET A 224 -9.07 17.59 3.59
C MET A 224 -8.60 18.56 2.49
N ALA A 225 -7.91 18.04 1.46
CA ALA A 225 -7.49 18.83 0.31
C ALA A 225 -8.71 19.35 -0.47
N ARG A 226 -9.72 18.51 -0.71
CA ARG A 226 -10.97 18.92 -1.35
C ARG A 226 -11.72 19.99 -0.56
N GLU A 227 -11.81 19.85 0.75
CA GLU A 227 -12.41 20.88 1.63
C GLU A 227 -11.71 22.24 1.49
N LYS A 228 -10.41 22.24 1.16
CA LYS A 228 -9.64 23.45 0.84
C LYS A 228 -9.78 23.93 -0.62
N GLY A 229 -10.57 23.23 -1.44
CA GLY A 229 -10.79 23.59 -2.84
C GLY A 229 -9.74 23.05 -3.81
N VAL A 230 -8.86 22.15 -3.36
CA VAL A 230 -7.90 21.47 -4.23
C VAL A 230 -8.65 20.57 -5.22
N LYS A 231 -8.31 20.65 -6.49
CA LYS A 231 -8.88 19.81 -7.54
C LYS A 231 -8.20 18.47 -7.59
N ILE A 232 -8.98 17.40 -7.76
CA ILE A 232 -8.46 16.02 -7.88
C ILE A 232 -8.80 15.47 -9.25
N VAL A 233 -7.76 15.15 -10.02
CA VAL A 233 -7.85 14.43 -11.30
C VAL A 233 -7.42 12.98 -11.05
N TYR A 234 -8.27 12.03 -11.43
CA TYR A 234 -8.01 10.61 -11.24
C TYR A 234 -7.91 9.88 -12.58
N LEU A 235 -6.75 9.30 -12.84
CA LEU A 235 -6.46 8.50 -14.03
C LEU A 235 -6.40 7.02 -13.63
N ASP A 236 -7.41 6.25 -14.00
CA ASP A 236 -7.48 4.80 -13.78
C ASP A 236 -8.51 4.21 -14.75
N PRO A 237 -8.22 3.12 -15.45
CA PRO A 237 -9.20 2.47 -16.35
C PRO A 237 -10.45 1.98 -15.62
N ARG A 238 -10.36 1.77 -14.32
CA ARG A 238 -11.47 1.30 -13.46
C ARG A 238 -12.17 2.44 -12.75
N ARG A 239 -13.45 2.23 -12.44
CA ARG A 239 -14.15 3.03 -11.42
C ARG A 239 -13.90 2.40 -10.05
N THR A 240 -13.27 3.13 -9.16
CA THR A 240 -12.94 2.68 -7.80
C THR A 240 -13.53 3.64 -6.77
N ARG A 241 -13.36 3.37 -5.47
CA ARG A 241 -13.75 4.31 -4.41
C ARG A 241 -13.03 5.65 -4.54
N THR A 242 -11.80 5.66 -5.01
CA THR A 242 -11.00 6.88 -5.20
C THR A 242 -11.67 7.80 -6.22
N SER A 243 -12.36 7.26 -7.23
CA SER A 243 -13.08 8.07 -8.22
C SER A 243 -14.22 8.91 -7.62
N LEU A 244 -14.73 8.56 -6.44
CA LEU A 244 -15.74 9.35 -5.73
C LEU A 244 -15.19 10.65 -5.12
N LEU A 245 -13.87 10.71 -4.94
CA LEU A 245 -13.17 11.91 -4.46
C LEU A 245 -12.70 12.81 -5.60
N ALA A 246 -12.69 12.32 -6.83
CA ALA A 246 -12.18 13.05 -7.98
C ALA A 246 -13.19 14.06 -8.54
N ASP A 247 -12.71 15.25 -8.90
CA ASP A 247 -13.48 16.23 -9.69
C ASP A 247 -13.55 15.81 -11.16
N MET A 248 -12.50 15.12 -11.65
CA MET A 248 -12.40 14.61 -13.01
C MET A 248 -11.80 13.20 -13.00
N GLN A 249 -12.41 12.29 -13.76
CA GLN A 249 -11.83 10.95 -13.99
C GLN A 249 -11.54 10.75 -15.46
N LEU A 250 -10.28 10.43 -15.78
CA LEU A 250 -9.84 9.96 -17.09
C LEU A 250 -9.65 8.43 -17.04
N ARG A 251 -10.14 7.74 -18.08
CA ARG A 251 -10.10 6.28 -18.15
C ARG A 251 -9.37 5.83 -19.41
N PRO A 252 -8.03 6.00 -19.47
CA PRO A 252 -7.26 5.56 -20.61
C PRO A 252 -7.30 4.03 -20.73
N LEU A 253 -7.12 3.54 -21.94
CA LEU A 253 -6.91 2.11 -22.19
C LEU A 253 -5.66 1.63 -21.45
N PRO A 254 -5.69 0.43 -20.82
CA PRO A 254 -4.53 -0.12 -20.16
C PRO A 254 -3.29 -0.15 -21.05
N GLY A 255 -2.14 0.27 -20.53
CA GLY A 255 -0.86 0.30 -21.25
C GLY A 255 -0.63 1.54 -22.10
N THR A 256 -1.53 2.53 -22.07
CA THR A 256 -1.39 3.79 -22.84
C THR A 256 -1.02 5.01 -21.98
N ASP A 257 -0.69 4.78 -20.73
CA ASP A 257 -0.33 5.83 -19.76
C ASP A 257 0.84 6.69 -20.28
N GLY A 258 1.89 6.05 -20.84
CA GLY A 258 3.04 6.76 -21.40
C GLY A 258 2.66 7.66 -22.57
N VAL A 259 1.74 7.21 -23.44
CA VAL A 259 1.25 8.01 -24.58
C VAL A 259 0.49 9.25 -24.06
N LEU A 260 -0.34 9.07 -23.02
CA LEU A 260 -1.06 10.17 -22.39
C LEU A 260 -0.11 11.18 -21.75
N ALA A 261 0.93 10.69 -21.06
CA ALA A 261 1.92 11.55 -20.41
C ALA A 261 2.71 12.38 -21.43
N ILE A 262 3.16 11.76 -22.53
CA ILE A 262 3.87 12.46 -23.62
C ILE A 262 2.94 13.48 -24.29
N GLY A 263 1.67 13.11 -24.53
CA GLY A 263 0.67 14.03 -25.06
C GLY A 263 0.43 15.25 -24.17
N ALA A 264 0.40 15.05 -22.86
CA ALA A 264 0.28 16.16 -21.90
C ALA A 264 1.52 17.09 -21.95
N ILE A 265 2.73 16.53 -22.07
CA ILE A 265 3.96 17.32 -22.26
C ILE A 265 3.86 18.13 -23.56
N ARG A 266 3.46 17.49 -24.68
CA ARG A 266 3.28 18.17 -25.95
C ARG A 266 2.29 19.32 -25.86
N TYR A 267 1.13 19.11 -25.25
CA TYR A 267 0.14 20.14 -25.04
C TYR A 267 0.68 21.33 -24.23
N MET A 268 1.44 21.05 -23.17
CA MET A 268 2.09 22.13 -22.37
C MET A 268 3.09 22.92 -23.20
N LEU A 269 3.87 22.28 -24.05
CA LEU A 269 4.83 22.93 -24.93
C LEU A 269 4.12 23.81 -25.98
N GLU A 270 3.05 23.31 -26.59
CA GLU A 270 2.28 24.06 -27.62
C GLU A 270 1.55 25.27 -27.04
N THR A 271 1.03 25.15 -25.84
CA THR A 271 0.24 26.21 -25.20
C THR A 271 1.06 27.19 -24.36
N GLY A 272 2.34 26.90 -24.15
CA GLY A 272 3.20 27.66 -23.23
C GLY A 272 2.77 27.55 -21.77
N ALA A 273 2.04 26.48 -21.38
CA ALA A 273 1.51 26.26 -20.03
C ALA A 273 2.58 25.71 -19.08
N TYR A 274 3.80 26.24 -19.14
CA TYR A 274 4.92 25.85 -18.29
C TYR A 274 5.88 27.03 -18.09
N ASP A 275 6.75 26.93 -17.11
CA ASP A 275 7.84 27.87 -16.86
C ASP A 275 9.05 27.46 -17.72
N GLU A 276 9.25 28.15 -18.84
CA GLU A 276 10.29 27.81 -19.81
C GLU A 276 11.71 27.97 -19.23
N GLU A 277 11.98 29.04 -18.51
CA GLU A 277 13.29 29.28 -17.90
C GLU A 277 13.64 28.16 -16.93
N ARG A 278 12.71 27.81 -16.07
CA ARG A 278 12.87 26.72 -15.12
C ARG A 278 12.99 25.36 -15.79
N ALA A 279 12.19 25.09 -16.82
CA ALA A 279 12.24 23.84 -17.56
C ALA A 279 13.60 23.63 -18.23
N ARG A 280 14.11 24.66 -18.91
CA ARG A 280 15.44 24.62 -19.54
C ARG A 280 16.58 24.48 -18.52
N PHE A 281 16.42 25.06 -17.34
CA PHE A 281 17.41 24.93 -16.27
C PHE A 281 17.43 23.53 -15.64
N GLN A 282 16.25 22.88 -15.50
CA GLN A 282 16.12 21.64 -14.74
C GLN A 282 16.14 20.36 -15.61
N ILE A 283 15.84 20.48 -16.91
CA ILE A 283 15.71 19.33 -17.80
C ILE A 283 16.89 19.31 -18.77
N GLU A 284 17.81 18.37 -18.56
CA GLU A 284 18.83 18.04 -19.54
C GLU A 284 18.15 17.39 -20.76
N GLY A 285 18.51 17.84 -21.98
CA GLY A 285 17.86 17.36 -23.22
C GLY A 285 16.46 17.93 -23.46
N PHE A 286 16.17 19.16 -22.98
CA PHE A 286 14.85 19.77 -23.14
C PHE A 286 14.43 19.93 -24.62
N ASP A 287 15.34 20.34 -25.51
CA ASP A 287 15.05 20.55 -26.93
C ASP A 287 14.83 19.19 -27.64
N GLU A 288 15.57 18.17 -27.29
CA GLU A 288 15.37 16.81 -27.76
C GLU A 288 14.02 16.25 -27.31
N LEU A 289 13.65 16.46 -26.04
CA LEU A 289 12.34 16.10 -25.52
C LEU A 289 11.22 16.81 -26.31
N ALA A 290 11.37 18.11 -26.56
CA ALA A 290 10.39 18.86 -27.33
C ALA A 290 10.21 18.31 -28.74
N ALA A 291 11.30 17.98 -29.44
CA ALA A 291 11.28 17.39 -30.77
C ALA A 291 10.63 16.00 -30.79
N GLU A 292 10.99 15.13 -29.84
CA GLU A 292 10.42 13.76 -29.74
C GLU A 292 8.90 13.77 -29.49
N THR A 293 8.37 14.80 -28.86
CA THR A 293 6.93 14.92 -28.60
C THR A 293 6.11 15.44 -29.78
N GLU A 294 6.72 16.00 -30.84
CA GLU A 294 6.01 16.63 -31.97
C GLU A 294 4.95 15.74 -32.62
N SER A 295 5.22 14.46 -32.70
CA SER A 295 4.30 13.50 -33.32
C SER A 295 3.10 13.12 -32.44
N PHE A 296 3.02 13.60 -31.19
CA PHE A 296 1.96 13.24 -30.24
C PHE A 296 0.86 14.30 -30.19
N THR A 297 0.17 14.47 -31.33
CA THR A 297 -0.99 15.37 -31.40
C THR A 297 -2.13 14.88 -30.52
N VAL A 298 -3.04 15.77 -30.14
CA VAL A 298 -4.22 15.45 -29.32
C VAL A 298 -5.04 14.31 -29.96
N GLU A 299 -5.20 14.33 -31.28
CA GLU A 299 -5.95 13.30 -32.02
C GLU A 299 -5.25 11.92 -31.95
N LYS A 300 -3.94 11.89 -32.09
CA LYS A 300 -3.15 10.65 -31.97
C LYS A 300 -3.22 10.09 -30.55
N VAL A 301 -3.08 10.95 -29.56
CA VAL A 301 -3.19 10.56 -28.14
C VAL A 301 -4.61 10.07 -27.84
N ALA A 302 -5.64 10.76 -28.30
CA ALA A 302 -7.04 10.36 -28.15
C ALA A 302 -7.30 8.98 -28.75
N SER A 303 -6.84 8.76 -30.00
CA SER A 303 -6.96 7.47 -30.68
C SER A 303 -6.26 6.33 -29.94
N ALA A 304 -5.08 6.57 -29.40
CA ALA A 304 -4.30 5.55 -28.71
C ALA A 304 -4.87 5.24 -27.31
N THR A 305 -5.33 6.26 -26.59
CA THR A 305 -5.79 6.13 -25.19
C THR A 305 -7.27 5.80 -25.05
N GLY A 306 -8.06 5.99 -26.12
CA GLY A 306 -9.51 5.86 -26.10
C GLY A 306 -10.22 7.00 -25.37
N LEU A 307 -9.51 8.08 -25.03
CA LEU A 307 -10.08 9.30 -24.44
C LEU A 307 -10.63 10.21 -25.53
N SER A 308 -11.57 11.07 -25.19
CA SER A 308 -12.00 12.12 -26.11
C SER A 308 -10.94 13.23 -26.23
N PRO A 309 -10.77 13.87 -27.41
CA PRO A 309 -9.81 14.97 -27.56
C PRO A 309 -10.00 16.11 -26.54
N GLY A 310 -11.24 16.42 -26.17
CA GLY A 310 -11.53 17.46 -25.19
C GLY A 310 -11.27 17.08 -23.73
N ALA A 311 -10.84 15.82 -23.46
CA ALA A 311 -10.46 15.35 -22.14
C ALA A 311 -8.94 15.31 -21.94
N ILE A 312 -8.20 15.43 -23.02
CA ILE A 312 -6.73 15.48 -23.08
C ILE A 312 -6.27 16.94 -23.04
#